data_14714e9187a7e6c818dc115f57246a3c
#
_entry.id   14714e9187a7e6c818dc115f57246a3c
#
_cell.length_a   1.000
_cell.length_b   1.000
_cell.length_c   1.000
_cell.angle_alpha   90.00
_cell.angle_beta   90.00
_cell.angle_gamma   90.00
#
_symmetry.space_group_name_H-M   'P 1'
#
loop_
_entity.id
_entity.type
_entity.pdbx_description
1 polymer ?
#
loop_
_entity_poly.entity_id
_entity_poly.type
_entity_poly.pdbx_seq_one_letter_code
_entity_poly.pdbx_strand_id
1 'polypeptide(L)'
;MIANRPVVVLGAGLAGLTAAHFLKAKGIPVLVFEAGKQIAGLASTFQENGFIYDFGAHFITNRLARAVGIGDQCRNVSYYGESFYLNGKTYRYPLGLVANPRFLLGGLAAKLAHQNGPPESLHQHFQNLYGQALAADVAIPLVEAWSGTPATELASSVADKLPLGLGRLIFLTVMSRLSGRAIAIGYCKEKPESTNVWHVYPEGGTSQLCHALAQPLHDCIRLHSQVESILVEDGRAVAVQVNGRTQEAAAVISSAPCNVLPALLKGTSKLSFLSRFRFRPMVFVLLRLLGRKLLKDSVVWLPERKFPFFRLTEAPVSMPWLAPAGKTMITVDLGCQRGDEIWNASDDNLAHLCLENLTPLIPDVKTRYLGVRVLRTPYAYPVFLRNYEDDRLAFQQSTGIESLYSIGRNGEFDHLLTEDVYWRTLARMNQVLTSLAGNNLKGAAAAV
;
A
#
# COMPACT_ATOMS: atom_id res chain seq x y z
N MET A 1 -11.65 37.00 -7.65
CA MET A 1 -11.60 36.65 -6.21
C MET A 1 -11.26 35.18 -5.92
N ILE A 2 -10.71 34.39 -6.87
CA ILE A 2 -10.24 32.99 -6.65
C ILE A 2 -8.85 32.97 -5.97
N ALA A 3 -8.09 34.05 -6.04
CA ALA A 3 -6.68 34.10 -5.61
C ALA A 3 -6.42 33.90 -4.11
N ASN A 4 -7.45 33.87 -3.26
CA ASN A 4 -7.28 33.76 -1.80
C ASN A 4 -7.92 32.51 -1.18
N ARG A 5 -8.52 31.60 -2.00
CA ARG A 5 -9.11 30.36 -1.50
C ARG A 5 -8.02 29.31 -1.36
N PRO A 6 -8.00 28.54 -0.23
CA PRO A 6 -7.01 27.47 -0.07
C PRO A 6 -7.31 26.29 -1.00
N VAL A 7 -6.28 25.51 -1.29
CA VAL A 7 -6.44 24.13 -1.75
C VAL A 7 -6.79 23.28 -0.54
N VAL A 8 -7.89 22.54 -0.60
CA VAL A 8 -8.35 21.67 0.47
C VAL A 8 -7.90 20.24 0.20
N VAL A 9 -7.22 19.64 1.16
CA VAL A 9 -6.74 18.24 1.11
C VAL A 9 -7.53 17.38 2.10
N LEU A 10 -8.12 16.29 1.62
CA LEU A 10 -8.85 15.31 2.40
C LEU A 10 -7.91 14.15 2.76
N GLY A 11 -7.64 14.01 4.06
CA GLY A 11 -6.78 12.97 4.63
C GLY A 11 -5.34 13.44 4.86
N ALA A 12 -4.82 13.15 6.07
CA ALA A 12 -3.45 13.42 6.50
C ALA A 12 -2.59 12.13 6.50
N GLY A 13 -2.85 11.21 5.58
CA GLY A 13 -1.95 10.10 5.25
C GLY A 13 -0.78 10.57 4.38
N LEU A 14 0.10 9.64 3.98
CA LEU A 14 1.30 9.96 3.19
C LEU A 14 1.00 10.78 1.93
N ALA A 15 -0.01 10.41 1.15
CA ALA A 15 -0.38 11.12 -0.08
C ALA A 15 -0.84 12.56 0.21
N GLY A 16 -1.78 12.73 1.15
CA GLY A 16 -2.31 14.06 1.48
C GLY A 16 -1.24 14.98 2.06
N LEU A 17 -0.39 14.47 2.95
CA LEU A 17 0.72 15.24 3.51
C LEU A 17 1.77 15.60 2.45
N THR A 18 2.09 14.69 1.53
CA THR A 18 2.99 14.98 0.41
C THR A 18 2.43 16.10 -0.47
N ALA A 19 1.14 16.04 -0.80
CA ALA A 19 0.47 17.06 -1.60
C ALA A 19 0.47 18.42 -0.88
N ALA A 20 0.06 18.45 0.38
CA ALA A 20 0.00 19.67 1.17
C ALA A 20 1.39 20.31 1.38
N HIS A 21 2.40 19.48 1.70
CA HIS A 21 3.79 19.91 1.84
C HIS A 21 4.31 20.58 0.57
N PHE A 22 4.10 19.93 -0.57
CA PHE A 22 4.52 20.45 -1.87
C PHE A 22 3.83 21.77 -2.20
N LEU A 23 2.51 21.88 -2.02
CA LEU A 23 1.74 23.09 -2.31
C LEU A 23 2.17 24.25 -1.40
N LYS A 24 2.33 24.01 -0.09
CA LYS A 24 2.81 25.04 0.86
C LYS A 24 4.21 25.52 0.50
N ALA A 25 5.11 24.62 0.09
CA ALA A 25 6.45 24.97 -0.38
C ALA A 25 6.45 25.84 -1.67
N LYS A 26 5.34 25.80 -2.44
CA LYS A 26 5.09 26.67 -3.61
C LYS A 26 4.32 27.96 -3.28
N GLY A 27 4.09 28.24 -1.98
CA GLY A 27 3.36 29.43 -1.54
C GLY A 27 1.84 29.35 -1.76
N ILE A 28 1.29 28.17 -2.08
CA ILE A 28 -0.16 27.97 -2.24
C ILE A 28 -0.80 27.79 -0.86
N PRO A 29 -1.84 28.56 -0.50
CA PRO A 29 -2.61 28.33 0.72
C PRO A 29 -3.23 26.93 0.71
N VAL A 30 -3.05 26.17 1.80
CA VAL A 30 -3.54 24.80 1.92
C VAL A 30 -4.20 24.57 3.27
N LEU A 31 -5.27 23.77 3.29
CA LEU A 31 -5.92 23.22 4.48
C LEU A 31 -6.02 21.71 4.35
N VAL A 32 -5.65 20.97 5.40
CA VAL A 32 -5.74 19.52 5.44
C VAL A 32 -6.76 19.11 6.49
N PHE A 33 -7.78 18.37 6.09
CA PHE A 33 -8.79 17.81 6.99
C PHE A 33 -8.57 16.31 7.16
N GLU A 34 -8.37 15.88 8.40
CA GLU A 34 -8.19 14.48 8.78
C GLU A 34 -9.32 14.06 9.73
N ALA A 35 -10.04 13.00 9.35
CA ALA A 35 -11.14 12.48 10.15
C ALA A 35 -10.67 11.84 11.47
N GLY A 36 -9.47 11.27 11.46
CA GLY A 36 -8.87 10.59 12.61
C GLY A 36 -8.30 11.54 13.66
N LYS A 37 -7.86 10.94 14.76
CA LYS A 37 -7.20 11.64 15.87
C LYS A 37 -5.71 11.89 15.66
N GLN A 38 -5.13 11.33 14.61
CA GLN A 38 -3.70 11.40 14.28
C GLN A 38 -3.46 11.35 12.78
N ILE A 39 -2.32 11.88 12.35
CA ILE A 39 -1.83 11.81 10.98
C ILE A 39 -1.27 10.42 10.65
N ALA A 40 -0.77 10.24 9.44
CA ALA A 40 -0.06 9.09 8.88
C ALA A 40 -0.94 7.97 8.29
N GLY A 41 -2.21 7.84 8.64
CA GLY A 41 -3.11 6.84 8.04
C GLY A 41 -2.51 5.42 8.09
N LEU A 42 -2.40 4.75 6.95
CA LEU A 42 -1.78 3.40 6.86
C LEU A 42 -0.25 3.39 7.05
N ALA A 43 0.42 4.55 7.09
CA ALA A 43 1.83 4.66 7.45
C ALA A 43 2.04 4.88 8.97
N SER A 44 0.98 4.70 9.77
CA SER A 44 1.07 4.83 11.23
C SER A 44 1.94 3.74 11.84
N THR A 45 2.75 4.15 12.80
CA THR A 45 3.56 3.27 13.65
C THR A 45 2.98 3.23 15.05
N PHE A 46 3.06 2.08 15.67
CA PHE A 46 2.64 1.83 17.05
C PHE A 46 3.82 1.33 17.87
N GLN A 47 3.89 1.75 19.12
CA GLN A 47 4.93 1.32 20.07
C GLN A 47 4.26 0.83 21.34
N GLU A 48 4.61 -0.38 21.77
CA GLU A 48 4.07 -0.99 22.97
C GLU A 48 5.08 -1.98 23.57
N ASN A 49 5.39 -1.84 24.86
CA ASN A 49 6.27 -2.76 25.60
C ASN A 49 7.64 -2.99 24.92
N GLY A 50 8.19 -1.95 24.28
CA GLY A 50 9.47 -2.02 23.55
C GLY A 50 9.40 -2.65 22.15
N PHE A 51 8.19 -3.01 21.67
CA PHE A 51 7.95 -3.41 20.29
C PHE A 51 7.53 -2.21 19.46
N ILE A 52 8.05 -2.13 18.22
CA ILE A 52 7.68 -1.12 17.22
C ILE A 52 7.09 -1.85 16.02
N TYR A 53 5.92 -1.47 15.59
CA TYR A 53 5.21 -2.13 14.50
C TYR A 53 4.32 -1.18 13.70
N ASP A 54 4.16 -1.48 12.43
CA ASP A 54 3.38 -0.73 11.45
C ASP A 54 2.20 -1.57 10.92
N PHE A 55 1.35 -1.00 10.06
CA PHE A 55 0.37 -1.79 9.32
C PHE A 55 1.07 -2.68 8.27
N GLY A 56 1.30 -3.96 8.60
CA GLY A 56 1.97 -4.92 7.72
C GLY A 56 3.50 -4.78 7.70
N ALA A 57 4.14 -5.16 6.58
CA ALA A 57 5.58 -5.01 6.39
C ALA A 57 5.87 -3.70 5.66
N HIS A 58 6.38 -2.72 6.37
CA HIS A 58 6.72 -1.42 5.80
C HIS A 58 8.24 -1.19 5.87
N PHE A 59 8.82 -0.97 4.70
CA PHE A 59 10.15 -0.40 4.55
C PHE A 59 10.01 0.91 3.77
N ILE A 60 10.97 1.79 3.93
CA ILE A 60 11.17 2.90 2.99
C ILE A 60 12.54 2.75 2.33
N THR A 61 12.79 3.50 1.29
CA THR A 61 14.10 3.51 0.65
C THR A 61 14.95 4.67 1.15
N ASN A 62 16.27 4.52 1.09
CA ASN A 62 17.22 5.61 1.35
C ASN A 62 16.96 6.82 0.43
N ARG A 63 16.45 6.59 -0.78
CA ARG A 63 16.07 7.63 -1.74
C ARG A 63 14.87 8.44 -1.23
N LEU A 64 13.82 7.77 -0.77
CA LEU A 64 12.65 8.43 -0.19
C LEU A 64 13.00 9.16 1.12
N ALA A 65 13.77 8.50 2.00
CA ALA A 65 14.21 9.10 3.26
C ALA A 65 14.98 10.42 3.04
N ARG A 66 15.87 10.47 2.05
CA ARG A 66 16.58 11.70 1.65
C ARG A 66 15.64 12.75 1.08
N ALA A 67 14.69 12.35 0.22
CA ALA A 67 13.75 13.29 -0.40
C ALA A 67 12.87 14.00 0.62
N VAL A 68 12.57 13.34 1.74
CA VAL A 68 11.76 13.90 2.84
C VAL A 68 12.63 14.55 3.94
N GLY A 69 13.96 14.42 3.87
CA GLY A 69 14.89 15.05 4.83
C GLY A 69 15.11 14.27 6.13
N ILE A 70 14.77 12.96 6.17
CA ILE A 70 14.96 12.11 7.35
C ILE A 70 16.07 11.07 7.17
N GLY A 71 16.92 11.23 6.15
CA GLY A 71 17.95 10.22 5.81
C GLY A 71 18.86 9.87 6.98
N ASP A 72 19.31 10.85 7.75
CA ASP A 72 20.21 10.68 8.90
C ASP A 72 19.51 10.07 10.12
N GLN A 73 18.18 10.03 10.14
CA GLN A 73 17.37 9.42 11.18
C GLN A 73 16.99 7.97 10.86
N CYS A 74 17.52 7.42 9.77
CA CYS A 74 17.18 6.08 9.32
C CYS A 74 18.32 5.10 9.55
N ARG A 75 17.99 3.89 10.03
CA ARG A 75 18.88 2.75 10.10
C ARG A 75 18.85 1.96 8.80
N ASN A 76 20.02 1.53 8.33
CA ASN A 76 20.12 0.66 7.18
C ASN A 76 19.56 -0.74 7.50
N VAL A 77 18.76 -1.27 6.58
CA VAL A 77 18.35 -2.67 6.60
C VAL A 77 19.41 -3.48 5.86
N SER A 78 20.09 -4.36 6.57
CA SER A 78 21.18 -5.16 6.01
C SER A 78 20.71 -6.40 5.25
N TYR A 79 19.53 -6.90 5.59
CA TYR A 79 18.98 -8.11 5.03
C TYR A 79 17.46 -7.99 4.85
N TYR A 80 16.96 -8.45 3.71
CA TYR A 80 15.56 -8.71 3.44
C TYR A 80 15.46 -10.00 2.65
N GLY A 81 14.64 -10.92 3.08
CA GLY A 81 14.42 -12.20 2.43
C GLY A 81 12.96 -12.59 2.44
N GLU A 82 12.55 -13.22 1.34
CA GLU A 82 11.23 -13.80 1.17
C GLU A 82 11.34 -15.29 0.89
N SER A 83 10.39 -16.05 1.40
CA SER A 83 10.25 -17.47 1.10
C SER A 83 8.79 -17.88 1.00
N PHE A 84 8.56 -19.05 0.42
CA PHE A 84 7.26 -19.69 0.28
C PHE A 84 7.25 -20.98 1.09
N TYR A 85 6.24 -21.15 1.91
CA TYR A 85 5.99 -22.41 2.60
C TYR A 85 4.95 -23.21 1.81
N LEU A 86 5.37 -24.36 1.28
CA LEU A 86 4.57 -25.21 0.41
C LEU A 86 4.86 -26.67 0.68
N ASN A 87 3.82 -27.49 0.95
CA ASN A 87 3.95 -28.93 1.20
C ASN A 87 4.97 -29.26 2.30
N GLY A 88 4.94 -28.51 3.42
CA GLY A 88 5.84 -28.73 4.56
C GLY A 88 7.29 -28.25 4.35
N LYS A 89 7.60 -27.62 3.22
CA LYS A 89 8.95 -27.13 2.89
C LYS A 89 8.98 -25.63 2.62
N THR A 90 10.09 -25.00 2.96
CA THR A 90 10.32 -23.57 2.70
C THR A 90 11.24 -23.40 1.50
N TYR A 91 10.78 -22.66 0.50
CA TYR A 91 11.49 -22.33 -0.74
C TYR A 91 11.86 -20.86 -0.72
N ARG A 92 13.15 -20.54 -0.72
CA ARG A 92 13.60 -19.14 -0.76
C ARG A 92 13.34 -18.52 -2.13
N TYR A 93 12.72 -17.35 -2.14
CA TYR A 93 12.44 -16.62 -3.38
C TYR A 93 13.68 -15.85 -3.87
N PRO A 94 13.91 -15.75 -5.18
CA PRO A 94 13.23 -16.46 -6.27
C PRO A 94 13.81 -17.84 -6.57
N LEU A 95 15.07 -18.08 -6.24
CA LEU A 95 15.86 -19.23 -6.72
C LEU A 95 15.32 -20.57 -6.23
N GLY A 96 14.85 -20.64 -4.98
CA GLY A 96 14.32 -21.88 -4.40
C GLY A 96 13.04 -22.37 -5.11
N LEU A 97 12.19 -21.45 -5.60
CA LEU A 97 11.01 -21.82 -6.39
C LEU A 97 11.41 -22.26 -7.81
N VAL A 98 12.27 -21.47 -8.46
CA VAL A 98 12.70 -21.73 -9.85
C VAL A 98 13.52 -23.02 -9.93
N ALA A 99 14.28 -23.38 -8.89
CA ALA A 99 15.04 -24.62 -8.84
C ALA A 99 14.16 -25.88 -8.70
N ASN A 100 12.88 -25.75 -8.41
CA ASN A 100 11.95 -26.88 -8.43
C ASN A 100 11.72 -27.35 -9.88
N PRO A 101 12.09 -28.61 -10.26
CA PRO A 101 12.00 -29.07 -11.64
C PRO A 101 10.60 -28.94 -12.24
N ARG A 102 9.56 -29.18 -11.44
CA ARG A 102 8.17 -29.06 -11.87
C ARG A 102 7.80 -27.64 -12.27
N PHE A 103 8.28 -26.63 -11.53
CA PHE A 103 8.02 -25.22 -11.80
C PHE A 103 8.89 -24.72 -12.96
N LEU A 104 10.15 -25.13 -13.00
CA LEU A 104 11.08 -24.77 -14.07
C LEU A 104 10.60 -25.26 -15.44
N LEU A 105 10.27 -26.54 -15.53
CA LEU A 105 9.79 -27.16 -16.80
C LEU A 105 8.47 -26.55 -17.23
N GLY A 106 7.54 -26.29 -16.30
CA GLY A 106 6.28 -25.62 -16.59
C GLY A 106 6.45 -24.20 -17.11
N GLY A 107 7.38 -23.44 -16.52
CA GLY A 107 7.71 -22.08 -16.98
C GLY A 107 8.40 -22.05 -18.33
N LEU A 108 9.28 -23.01 -18.63
CA LEU A 108 9.91 -23.16 -19.96
C LEU A 108 8.87 -23.52 -21.02
N ALA A 109 7.98 -24.47 -20.74
CA ALA A 109 6.90 -24.85 -21.64
C ALA A 109 5.97 -23.67 -21.95
N ALA A 110 5.61 -22.88 -20.94
CA ALA A 110 4.80 -21.67 -21.11
C ALA A 110 5.47 -20.62 -22.01
N LYS A 111 6.78 -20.44 -21.92
CA LYS A 111 7.54 -19.52 -22.80
C LYS A 111 7.63 -20.00 -24.26
N LEU A 112 7.61 -21.32 -24.48
CA LEU A 112 7.65 -21.90 -25.81
C LEU A 112 6.26 -21.98 -26.47
N ALA A 113 5.21 -21.96 -25.66
CA ALA A 113 3.83 -21.96 -26.16
C ALA A 113 3.51 -20.64 -26.82
N HIS A 114 2.96 -20.73 -28.08
CA HIS A 114 2.41 -19.56 -28.79
C HIS A 114 1.19 -19.03 -27.98
N GLN A 115 1.25 -17.78 -27.58
CA GLN A 115 0.15 -17.12 -26.89
C GLN A 115 -0.71 -16.37 -27.91
N ASN A 116 -1.98 -16.70 -28.00
CA ASN A 116 -2.92 -16.03 -28.88
C ASN A 116 -3.55 -14.82 -28.13
N GLY A 117 -3.00 -13.64 -28.36
CA GLY A 117 -3.56 -12.39 -27.85
C GLY A 117 -3.24 -12.06 -26.37
N PRO A 118 -3.69 -10.90 -25.87
CA PRO A 118 -3.54 -10.51 -24.48
C PRO A 118 -4.40 -11.38 -23.55
N PRO A 119 -3.92 -11.66 -22.32
CA PRO A 119 -4.66 -12.49 -21.38
C PRO A 119 -5.94 -11.80 -20.93
N GLU A 120 -7.06 -12.52 -20.99
CA GLU A 120 -8.37 -11.99 -20.59
C GLU A 120 -8.55 -11.85 -19.07
N SER A 121 -7.80 -12.62 -18.30
CA SER A 121 -7.87 -12.62 -16.83
C SER A 121 -6.48 -12.81 -16.23
N LEU A 122 -6.37 -12.49 -14.92
CA LEU A 122 -5.16 -12.75 -14.16
C LEU A 122 -4.81 -14.24 -14.11
N HIS A 123 -5.81 -15.10 -14.04
CA HIS A 123 -5.63 -16.56 -14.10
C HIS A 123 -4.85 -16.97 -15.35
N GLN A 124 -5.33 -16.56 -16.53
CA GLN A 124 -4.66 -16.84 -17.79
C GLN A 124 -3.27 -16.18 -17.87
N HIS A 125 -3.14 -14.96 -17.37
CA HIS A 125 -1.86 -14.26 -17.30
C HIS A 125 -0.82 -15.06 -16.53
N PHE A 126 -1.17 -15.57 -15.34
CA PHE A 126 -0.25 -16.38 -14.53
C PHE A 126 0.11 -17.72 -15.18
N GLN A 127 -0.84 -18.38 -15.83
CA GLN A 127 -0.55 -19.62 -16.58
C GLN A 127 0.42 -19.35 -17.73
N ASN A 128 0.23 -18.25 -18.44
CA ASN A 128 1.08 -17.84 -19.56
C ASN A 128 2.50 -17.44 -19.10
N LEU A 129 2.61 -16.80 -17.93
CA LEU A 129 3.89 -16.29 -17.42
C LEU A 129 4.71 -17.35 -16.67
N TYR A 130 4.06 -18.14 -15.82
CA TYR A 130 4.71 -19.06 -14.90
C TYR A 130 4.58 -20.54 -15.25
N GLY A 131 3.72 -20.85 -16.22
CA GLY A 131 3.28 -22.21 -16.48
C GLY A 131 2.23 -22.70 -15.50
N GLN A 132 1.54 -23.77 -15.86
CA GLN A 132 0.38 -24.28 -15.14
C GLN A 132 0.70 -24.62 -13.66
N ALA A 133 1.84 -25.28 -13.40
CA ALA A 133 2.16 -25.77 -12.06
C ALA A 133 2.41 -24.64 -11.05
N LEU A 134 3.29 -23.67 -11.39
CA LEU A 134 3.60 -22.56 -10.49
C LEU A 134 2.41 -21.61 -10.35
N ALA A 135 1.65 -21.41 -11.43
CA ALA A 135 0.42 -20.64 -11.38
C ALA A 135 -0.61 -21.28 -10.41
N ALA A 136 -0.89 -22.58 -10.54
CA ALA A 136 -1.89 -23.27 -9.74
C ALA A 136 -1.49 -23.47 -8.28
N ASP A 137 -0.20 -23.76 -8.02
CA ASP A 137 0.25 -24.12 -6.65
C ASP A 137 0.62 -22.86 -5.83
N VAL A 138 0.95 -21.73 -6.48
CA VAL A 138 1.50 -20.54 -5.79
C VAL A 138 0.79 -19.25 -6.16
N ALA A 139 0.83 -18.82 -7.43
CA ALA A 139 0.44 -17.47 -7.79
C ALA A 139 -1.07 -17.22 -7.66
N ILE A 140 -1.89 -18.15 -8.19
CA ILE A 140 -3.35 -18.06 -8.12
C ILE A 140 -3.85 -18.15 -6.67
N PRO A 141 -3.47 -19.15 -5.84
CA PRO A 141 -3.94 -19.19 -4.46
C PRO A 141 -3.56 -17.95 -3.64
N LEU A 142 -2.37 -17.40 -3.83
CA LEU A 142 -1.96 -16.18 -3.12
C LEU A 142 -2.79 -14.97 -3.52
N VAL A 143 -2.99 -14.74 -4.82
CA VAL A 143 -3.78 -13.59 -5.26
C VAL A 143 -5.23 -13.70 -4.82
N GLU A 144 -5.80 -14.91 -4.83
CA GLU A 144 -7.14 -15.17 -4.33
C GLU A 144 -7.25 -14.96 -2.82
N ALA A 145 -6.23 -15.35 -2.05
CA ALA A 145 -6.22 -15.16 -0.59
C ALA A 145 -6.18 -13.67 -0.22
N TRP A 146 -5.33 -12.86 -0.87
CA TRP A 146 -5.24 -11.44 -0.53
C TRP A 146 -6.34 -10.59 -1.18
N SER A 147 -6.88 -10.96 -2.36
CA SER A 147 -7.95 -10.21 -3.01
C SER A 147 -9.34 -10.64 -2.55
N GLY A 148 -9.49 -11.88 -2.09
CA GLY A 148 -10.77 -12.51 -1.77
C GLY A 148 -11.65 -12.72 -3.00
N THR A 149 -11.04 -12.86 -4.18
CA THR A 149 -11.75 -12.94 -5.47
C THR A 149 -11.06 -13.98 -6.36
N PRO A 150 -11.81 -14.81 -7.10
CA PRO A 150 -11.24 -15.76 -8.05
C PRO A 150 -10.35 -15.05 -9.09
N ALA A 151 -9.19 -15.64 -9.39
CA ALA A 151 -8.25 -15.08 -10.36
C ALA A 151 -8.83 -14.94 -11.78
N THR A 152 -9.88 -15.69 -12.11
CA THR A 152 -10.65 -15.57 -13.35
C THR A 152 -11.48 -14.29 -13.47
N GLU A 153 -11.84 -13.69 -12.34
CA GLU A 153 -12.60 -12.42 -12.28
C GLU A 153 -11.67 -11.20 -12.18
N LEU A 154 -10.40 -11.41 -11.83
CA LEU A 154 -9.42 -10.34 -11.70
C LEU A 154 -8.85 -9.92 -13.05
N ALA A 155 -8.63 -8.62 -13.22
CA ALA A 155 -7.97 -8.06 -14.39
C ALA A 155 -6.49 -8.47 -14.46
N SER A 156 -5.95 -8.67 -15.65
CA SER A 156 -4.54 -9.04 -15.85
C SER A 156 -3.56 -7.95 -15.35
N SER A 157 -3.98 -6.68 -15.30
CA SER A 157 -3.21 -5.54 -14.79
C SER A 157 -2.79 -5.67 -13.31
N VAL A 158 -3.43 -6.57 -12.54
CA VAL A 158 -2.96 -6.93 -11.18
C VAL A 158 -1.51 -7.44 -11.21
N ALA A 159 -1.11 -8.11 -12.31
CA ALA A 159 0.23 -8.65 -12.49
C ALA A 159 1.33 -7.61 -12.66
N ASP A 160 0.99 -6.36 -12.95
CA ASP A 160 1.95 -5.25 -13.08
C ASP A 160 2.73 -4.96 -11.79
N LYS A 161 2.33 -5.58 -10.68
CA LYS A 161 3.08 -5.59 -9.41
C LYS A 161 4.32 -6.47 -9.41
N LEU A 162 4.42 -7.42 -10.32
CA LEU A 162 5.47 -8.42 -10.27
C LEU A 162 6.79 -7.86 -10.79
N PRO A 163 7.94 -8.20 -10.15
CA PRO A 163 9.22 -7.69 -10.55
C PRO A 163 9.58 -8.08 -11.99
N LEU A 164 10.14 -7.14 -12.73
CA LEU A 164 10.55 -7.31 -14.11
C LEU A 164 11.85 -8.13 -14.21
N GLY A 165 11.81 -9.24 -14.97
CA GLY A 165 13.00 -9.92 -15.48
C GLY A 165 13.83 -10.69 -14.42
N LEU A 166 13.79 -12.03 -14.52
CA LEU A 166 14.50 -12.93 -13.59
C LEU A 166 16.01 -12.63 -13.50
N GLY A 167 16.67 -12.29 -14.62
CA GLY A 167 18.10 -11.96 -14.62
C GLY A 167 18.44 -10.72 -13.80
N ARG A 168 17.67 -9.65 -13.93
CA ARG A 168 17.83 -8.43 -13.13
C ARG A 168 17.56 -8.69 -11.65
N LEU A 169 16.51 -9.46 -11.35
CA LEU A 169 16.18 -9.85 -9.98
C LEU A 169 17.35 -10.63 -9.32
N ILE A 170 17.94 -11.60 -10.03
CA ILE A 170 19.10 -12.37 -9.56
C ILE A 170 20.30 -11.43 -9.35
N PHE A 171 20.62 -10.57 -10.34
CA PHE A 171 21.73 -9.63 -10.23
C PHE A 171 21.59 -8.73 -9.00
N LEU A 172 20.44 -8.08 -8.80
CA LEU A 172 20.20 -7.19 -7.65
C LEU A 172 20.24 -7.97 -6.32
N THR A 173 19.76 -9.22 -6.31
CA THR A 173 19.83 -10.10 -5.13
C THR A 173 21.28 -10.44 -4.77
N VAL A 174 22.13 -10.73 -5.75
CA VAL A 174 23.58 -10.97 -5.54
C VAL A 174 24.23 -9.69 -5.02
N MET A 175 24.00 -8.56 -5.65
CA MET A 175 24.53 -7.25 -5.22
C MET A 175 24.09 -6.88 -3.81
N SER A 176 22.86 -7.19 -3.43
CA SER A 176 22.34 -7.00 -2.07
C SER A 176 23.17 -7.78 -1.04
N ARG A 177 23.50 -9.03 -1.33
CA ARG A 177 24.33 -9.87 -0.45
C ARG A 177 25.78 -9.37 -0.36
N LEU A 178 26.36 -8.96 -1.47
CA LEU A 178 27.73 -8.47 -1.53
C LEU A 178 27.91 -7.12 -0.81
N SER A 179 26.91 -6.23 -0.93
CA SER A 179 26.95 -4.91 -0.31
C SER A 179 26.58 -4.89 1.18
N GLY A 180 26.02 -6.00 1.72
CA GLY A 180 25.45 -6.03 3.07
C GLY A 180 24.26 -5.08 3.28
N ARG A 181 23.59 -4.69 2.20
CA ARG A 181 22.42 -3.80 2.20
C ARG A 181 21.25 -4.47 1.48
N ALA A 182 20.07 -4.38 2.04
CA ALA A 182 18.85 -4.89 1.41
C ALA A 182 18.44 -3.98 0.24
N ILE A 183 18.95 -4.24 -0.98
CA ILE A 183 18.60 -3.47 -2.18
C ILE A 183 17.09 -3.57 -2.40
N ALA A 184 16.46 -2.43 -2.71
CA ALA A 184 15.03 -2.35 -2.95
C ALA A 184 14.69 -2.87 -4.35
N ILE A 185 14.12 -4.07 -4.41
CA ILE A 185 13.75 -4.77 -5.65
C ILE A 185 12.23 -4.83 -5.76
N GLY A 186 11.66 -4.37 -6.88
CA GLY A 186 10.20 -4.31 -7.09
C GLY A 186 9.47 -3.35 -6.16
N TYR A 187 10.18 -2.37 -5.57
CA TYR A 187 9.65 -1.52 -4.50
C TYR A 187 9.17 -0.14 -4.98
N CYS A 188 9.49 0.25 -6.18
CA CYS A 188 9.01 1.50 -6.79
C CYS A 188 8.91 1.37 -8.30
N LYS A 189 7.75 1.75 -8.85
CA LYS A 189 7.50 1.84 -10.30
C LYS A 189 7.73 3.24 -10.84
N GLU A 190 7.57 4.26 -10.00
CA GLU A 190 7.70 5.67 -10.38
C GLU A 190 9.16 6.12 -10.59
N LYS A 191 10.11 5.35 -10.09
CA LYS A 191 11.54 5.61 -10.19
C LYS A 191 12.29 4.31 -10.51
N PRO A 192 13.36 4.38 -11.33
CA PRO A 192 14.11 3.19 -11.71
C PRO A 192 14.79 2.53 -10.50
N GLU A 193 14.88 1.21 -10.55
CA GLU A 193 15.66 0.41 -9.61
C GLU A 193 17.16 0.63 -9.83
N SER A 194 17.92 0.61 -8.75
CA SER A 194 19.38 0.77 -8.79
C SER A 194 20.01 0.07 -7.58
N THR A 195 21.25 -0.39 -7.73
CA THR A 195 22.08 -0.91 -6.61
C THR A 195 22.34 0.14 -5.53
N ASN A 196 22.15 1.43 -5.84
CA ASN A 196 22.27 2.55 -4.91
C ASN A 196 20.97 2.86 -4.15
N VAL A 197 19.92 2.08 -4.36
CA VAL A 197 18.64 2.21 -3.66
C VAL A 197 18.42 0.96 -2.82
N TRP A 198 18.43 1.14 -1.50
CA TRP A 198 18.24 0.07 -0.53
C TRP A 198 17.24 0.45 0.55
N HIS A 199 16.76 -0.56 1.25
CA HIS A 199 15.82 -0.38 2.33
C HIS A 199 16.47 0.25 3.56
N VAL A 200 15.78 1.22 4.13
CA VAL A 200 16.09 1.84 5.41
C VAL A 200 14.82 1.90 6.26
N TYR A 201 15.00 2.08 7.56
CA TYR A 201 13.87 2.20 8.48
C TYR A 201 14.11 3.38 9.43
N PRO A 202 13.15 4.35 9.53
CA PRO A 202 13.29 5.50 10.41
C PRO A 202 13.31 5.11 11.88
N GLU A 203 14.15 5.74 12.68
CA GLU A 203 14.06 5.63 14.14
C GLU A 203 12.71 6.16 14.61
N GLY A 204 11.98 5.34 15.38
CA GLY A 204 10.61 5.66 15.79
C GLY A 204 9.51 5.19 14.83
N GLY A 205 9.86 4.54 13.69
CA GLY A 205 8.90 3.90 12.79
C GLY A 205 8.59 4.67 11.51
N THR A 206 7.82 4.05 10.62
CA THR A 206 7.48 4.62 9.30
C THR A 206 6.65 5.90 9.39
N SER A 207 5.93 6.13 10.50
CA SER A 207 5.19 7.37 10.72
C SER A 207 6.07 8.62 10.74
N GLN A 208 7.39 8.48 10.99
CA GLN A 208 8.35 9.60 10.96
C GLN A 208 8.40 10.27 9.58
N LEU A 209 8.17 9.51 8.51
CA LEU A 209 8.01 10.05 7.15
C LEU A 209 6.87 11.07 7.08
N CYS A 210 5.73 10.73 7.67
CA CYS A 210 4.56 11.61 7.70
C CYS A 210 4.75 12.78 8.67
N HIS A 211 5.40 12.57 9.82
CA HIS A 211 5.71 13.66 10.76
C HIS A 211 6.64 14.70 10.13
N ALA A 212 7.68 14.28 9.40
CA ALA A 212 8.57 15.21 8.70
C ALA A 212 7.82 16.05 7.64
N LEU A 213 6.94 15.41 6.85
CA LEU A 213 6.11 16.13 5.88
C LEU A 213 5.11 17.08 6.54
N ALA A 214 4.61 16.74 7.72
CA ALA A 214 3.63 17.54 8.46
C ALA A 214 4.25 18.70 9.23
N GLN A 215 5.55 18.69 9.52
CA GLN A 215 6.23 19.72 10.32
C GLN A 215 5.93 21.15 9.84
N PRO A 216 6.08 21.51 8.56
CA PRO A 216 5.75 22.86 8.10
C PRO A 216 4.24 23.11 7.94
N LEU A 217 3.38 22.13 8.21
CA LEU A 217 1.93 22.15 8.00
C LEU A 217 1.13 22.25 9.30
N HIS A 218 1.77 22.40 10.47
CA HIS A 218 1.11 22.32 11.78
C HIS A 218 -0.10 23.27 11.90
N ASP A 219 -0.03 24.44 11.31
CA ASP A 219 -1.09 25.47 11.24
C ASP A 219 -2.18 25.17 10.20
N CYS A 220 -1.94 24.22 9.29
CA CYS A 220 -2.83 23.87 8.17
C CYS A 220 -3.63 22.57 8.42
N ILE A 221 -3.18 21.70 9.34
CA ILE A 221 -3.83 20.40 9.60
C ILE A 221 -4.92 20.56 10.66
N ARG A 222 -6.08 19.97 10.35
CA ARG A 222 -7.25 19.89 11.25
C ARG A 222 -7.59 18.42 11.47
N LEU A 223 -7.27 17.89 12.65
CA LEU A 223 -7.67 16.55 13.09
C LEU A 223 -9.14 16.55 13.52
N HIS A 224 -9.74 15.36 13.70
CA HIS A 224 -11.15 15.18 14.04
C HIS A 224 -12.08 15.98 13.14
N SER A 225 -11.72 16.12 11.86
CA SER A 225 -12.38 16.96 10.89
C SER A 225 -12.76 16.13 9.66
N GLN A 226 -13.85 15.37 9.79
CA GLN A 226 -14.35 14.57 8.70
C GLN A 226 -15.04 15.47 7.66
N VAL A 227 -14.63 15.37 6.41
CA VAL A 227 -15.32 16.03 5.29
C VAL A 227 -16.65 15.28 5.05
N GLU A 228 -17.75 16.02 5.12
CA GLU A 228 -19.13 15.51 4.99
C GLU A 228 -19.60 15.54 3.55
N SER A 229 -19.18 16.56 2.78
CA SER A 229 -19.48 16.66 1.36
C SER A 229 -18.49 17.54 0.61
N ILE A 230 -18.44 17.34 -0.71
CA ILE A 230 -17.71 18.15 -1.70
C ILE A 230 -18.77 18.78 -2.60
N LEU A 231 -18.85 20.11 -2.62
CA LEU A 231 -19.81 20.85 -3.42
C LEU A 231 -19.28 21.03 -4.83
N VAL A 232 -20.10 20.64 -5.82
CA VAL A 232 -19.77 20.75 -7.25
C VAL A 232 -20.82 21.64 -7.90
N GLU A 233 -20.35 22.74 -8.49
CA GLU A 233 -21.15 23.71 -9.24
C GLU A 233 -20.58 23.80 -10.66
N ASP A 234 -21.44 23.76 -11.65
CA ASP A 234 -21.06 23.82 -13.08
C ASP A 234 -19.90 22.86 -13.47
N GLY A 235 -19.92 21.64 -12.87
CA GLY A 235 -18.90 20.62 -13.13
C GLY A 235 -17.56 20.85 -12.43
N ARG A 236 -17.46 21.80 -11.51
CA ARG A 236 -16.27 22.18 -10.76
C ARG A 236 -16.47 21.99 -9.25
N ALA A 237 -15.47 21.44 -8.56
CA ALA A 237 -15.45 21.42 -7.09
C ALA A 237 -15.08 22.83 -6.57
N VAL A 238 -15.98 23.41 -5.75
CA VAL A 238 -15.88 24.79 -5.28
C VAL A 238 -15.71 24.93 -3.78
N ALA A 239 -16.16 23.94 -2.99
CA ALA A 239 -16.11 23.96 -1.54
C ALA A 239 -16.23 22.55 -0.95
N VAL A 240 -15.91 22.42 0.34
CA VAL A 240 -16.19 21.23 1.14
C VAL A 240 -17.01 21.62 2.37
N GLN A 241 -17.80 20.67 2.88
CA GLN A 241 -18.50 20.80 4.16
C GLN A 241 -17.78 19.97 5.22
N VAL A 242 -17.42 20.60 6.32
CA VAL A 242 -16.67 19.99 7.44
C VAL A 242 -17.25 20.48 8.75
N ASN A 243 -17.65 19.57 9.64
CA ASN A 243 -18.23 19.89 10.96
C ASN A 243 -19.37 20.92 10.84
N GLY A 244 -20.28 20.74 9.85
CA GLY A 244 -21.40 21.61 9.57
C GLY A 244 -21.06 22.99 9.00
N ARG A 245 -19.79 23.26 8.66
CA ARG A 245 -19.34 24.54 8.07
C ARG A 245 -18.85 24.35 6.65
N THR A 246 -19.14 25.30 5.78
CA THR A 246 -18.65 25.33 4.41
C THR A 246 -17.29 26.01 4.36
N GLN A 247 -16.31 25.31 3.78
CA GLN A 247 -14.97 25.81 3.46
C GLN A 247 -14.83 25.93 1.94
N GLU A 248 -14.77 27.16 1.42
CA GLU A 248 -14.47 27.40 0.01
C GLU A 248 -13.07 26.90 -0.36
N ALA A 249 -12.94 26.39 -1.59
CA ALA A 249 -11.70 25.81 -2.07
C ALA A 249 -11.36 26.28 -3.49
N ALA A 250 -10.09 26.54 -3.75
CA ALA A 250 -9.56 26.73 -5.11
C ALA A 250 -9.51 25.40 -5.87
N ALA A 251 -9.21 24.32 -5.15
CA ALA A 251 -9.26 22.94 -5.60
C ALA A 251 -9.44 22.00 -4.38
N VAL A 252 -9.96 20.82 -4.64
CA VAL A 252 -10.12 19.74 -3.65
C VAL A 252 -9.25 18.56 -4.07
N ILE A 253 -8.38 18.12 -3.16
CA ILE A 253 -7.50 16.95 -3.34
C ILE A 253 -7.92 15.88 -2.34
N SER A 254 -8.43 14.76 -2.83
CA SER A 254 -8.88 13.64 -1.99
C SER A 254 -7.84 12.53 -1.96
N SER A 255 -7.37 12.15 -0.78
CA SER A 255 -6.62 10.91 -0.55
C SER A 255 -7.49 9.81 0.08
N ALA A 256 -8.78 10.07 0.24
CA ALA A 256 -9.75 9.08 0.71
C ALA A 256 -9.92 7.94 -0.30
N PRO A 257 -10.40 6.76 0.14
CA PRO A 257 -10.74 5.68 -0.80
C PRO A 257 -11.73 6.17 -1.85
N CYS A 258 -11.44 5.90 -3.13
CA CYS A 258 -12.22 6.48 -4.23
C CYS A 258 -13.71 6.09 -4.21
N ASN A 259 -14.03 4.90 -3.69
CA ASN A 259 -15.41 4.43 -3.61
C ASN A 259 -16.28 5.17 -2.57
N VAL A 260 -15.71 6.05 -1.75
CA VAL A 260 -16.50 6.93 -0.88
C VAL A 260 -16.81 8.28 -1.54
N LEU A 261 -16.10 8.66 -2.62
CA LEU A 261 -16.31 9.93 -3.33
C LEU A 261 -17.77 10.12 -3.79
N PRO A 262 -18.45 9.10 -4.37
CA PRO A 262 -19.85 9.26 -4.78
C PRO A 262 -20.78 9.75 -3.67
N ALA A 263 -20.56 9.30 -2.43
CA ALA A 263 -21.36 9.72 -1.29
C ALA A 263 -21.02 11.14 -0.82
N LEU A 264 -19.79 11.58 -1.02
CA LEU A 264 -19.35 12.93 -0.65
C LEU A 264 -19.77 13.99 -1.66
N LEU A 265 -19.93 13.65 -2.94
CA LEU A 265 -20.23 14.62 -4.00
C LEU A 265 -21.68 15.12 -3.91
N LYS A 266 -21.84 16.44 -3.94
CA LYS A 266 -23.12 17.13 -4.06
C LYS A 266 -23.12 17.97 -5.33
N GLY A 267 -24.23 17.94 -6.09
CA GLY A 267 -24.38 18.66 -7.36
C GLY A 267 -23.96 17.85 -8.60
N THR A 268 -23.53 16.60 -8.44
CA THR A 268 -23.18 15.74 -9.59
C THR A 268 -23.26 14.25 -9.22
N SER A 269 -23.59 13.41 -10.22
CA SER A 269 -23.53 11.95 -10.13
C SER A 269 -22.41 11.35 -10.98
N LYS A 270 -21.51 12.17 -11.52
CA LYS A 270 -20.51 11.78 -12.53
C LYS A 270 -19.60 10.61 -12.10
N LEU A 271 -19.30 10.49 -10.82
CA LEU A 271 -18.47 9.42 -10.26
C LEU A 271 -19.25 8.30 -9.56
N SER A 272 -20.56 8.18 -9.79
CA SER A 272 -21.42 7.16 -9.15
C SER A 272 -20.91 5.72 -9.37
N PHE A 273 -20.26 5.45 -10.50
CA PHE A 273 -19.69 4.15 -10.82
C PHE A 273 -18.59 3.71 -9.84
N LEU A 274 -17.92 4.63 -9.14
CA LEU A 274 -16.89 4.28 -8.16
C LEU A 274 -17.45 3.53 -6.94
N SER A 275 -18.74 3.61 -6.66
CA SER A 275 -19.39 2.88 -5.56
C SER A 275 -19.23 1.36 -5.69
N ARG A 276 -19.05 0.83 -6.92
CA ARG A 276 -18.83 -0.60 -7.18
C ARG A 276 -17.36 -1.02 -7.06
N PHE A 277 -16.40 -0.07 -6.91
CA PHE A 277 -14.99 -0.39 -6.74
C PHE A 277 -14.75 -1.01 -5.36
N ARG A 278 -14.16 -2.18 -5.35
CA ARG A 278 -14.01 -3.02 -4.17
C ARG A 278 -12.62 -2.90 -3.58
N PHE A 279 -12.56 -2.73 -2.27
CA PHE A 279 -11.34 -2.88 -1.49
C PHE A 279 -11.41 -4.16 -0.66
N ARG A 280 -10.27 -4.80 -0.49
CA ARG A 280 -10.14 -5.95 0.42
C ARG A 280 -9.85 -5.44 1.83
N PRO A 281 -10.71 -5.70 2.82
CA PRO A 281 -10.40 -5.50 4.22
C PRO A 281 -9.34 -6.50 4.69
N MET A 282 -8.52 -6.08 5.66
CA MET A 282 -7.48 -6.92 6.25
C MET A 282 -7.46 -6.79 7.75
N VAL A 283 -7.14 -7.92 8.39
CA VAL A 283 -6.79 -8.01 9.81
C VAL A 283 -5.31 -8.41 9.90
N PHE A 284 -4.54 -7.61 10.62
CA PHE A 284 -3.13 -7.89 10.92
C PHE A 284 -3.04 -8.30 12.39
N VAL A 285 -2.64 -9.55 12.63
CA VAL A 285 -2.45 -10.10 13.97
C VAL A 285 -0.97 -10.11 14.28
N LEU A 286 -0.56 -9.27 15.22
CA LEU A 286 0.83 -9.10 15.62
C LEU A 286 1.08 -9.90 16.89
N LEU A 287 1.67 -11.08 16.74
CA LEU A 287 2.01 -11.99 17.83
C LEU A 287 3.38 -11.62 18.40
N ARG A 288 3.44 -11.29 19.68
CA ARG A 288 4.70 -11.09 20.42
C ARG A 288 5.16 -12.43 20.96
N LEU A 289 6.40 -12.80 20.71
CA LEU A 289 6.93 -14.13 20.97
C LEU A 289 8.31 -14.09 21.64
N LEU A 290 8.62 -15.09 22.47
CA LEU A 290 9.99 -15.36 22.93
C LEU A 290 10.84 -15.94 21.79
N GLY A 291 12.10 -15.52 21.73
CA GLY A 291 13.06 -15.98 20.74
C GLY A 291 13.30 -14.99 19.61
N ARG A 292 14.08 -15.40 18.63
CA ARG A 292 14.46 -14.63 17.45
C ARG A 292 14.60 -15.55 16.25
N LYS A 293 14.35 -15.03 15.06
CA LYS A 293 14.48 -15.78 13.78
C LYS A 293 13.68 -17.08 13.82
N LEU A 294 12.42 -16.98 14.23
CA LEU A 294 11.51 -18.11 14.27
C LEU A 294 11.06 -18.50 12.85
N LEU A 295 11.01 -17.54 11.95
CA LEU A 295 10.83 -17.77 10.52
C LEU A 295 12.18 -17.86 9.82
N LYS A 296 12.21 -18.56 8.69
CA LYS A 296 13.43 -18.76 7.89
C LYS A 296 13.89 -17.48 7.18
N ASP A 297 12.96 -16.61 6.83
CA ASP A 297 13.19 -15.32 6.19
C ASP A 297 12.28 -14.26 6.82
N SER A 298 12.49 -12.99 6.48
CA SER A 298 11.71 -11.87 7.02
C SER A 298 10.23 -11.95 6.66
N VAL A 299 9.93 -12.50 5.47
CA VAL A 299 8.58 -12.74 4.98
C VAL A 299 8.44 -14.18 4.51
N VAL A 300 7.35 -14.81 4.92
CA VAL A 300 6.97 -16.15 4.46
C VAL A 300 5.56 -16.08 3.87
N TRP A 301 5.45 -16.46 2.62
CA TRP A 301 4.20 -16.56 1.89
C TRP A 301 3.63 -17.98 2.01
N LEU A 302 2.31 -18.07 2.22
CA LEU A 302 1.59 -19.33 2.40
C LEU A 302 0.49 -19.44 1.33
N PRO A 303 0.77 -20.05 0.17
CA PRO A 303 -0.22 -20.21 -0.90
C PRO A 303 -1.28 -21.28 -0.59
N GLU A 304 -1.01 -22.21 0.33
CA GLU A 304 -1.91 -23.32 0.60
C GLU A 304 -3.18 -22.84 1.31
N ARG A 305 -4.35 -23.11 0.72
CA ARG A 305 -5.68 -22.72 1.22
C ARG A 305 -6.05 -23.28 2.60
N LYS A 306 -5.29 -24.25 3.12
CA LYS A 306 -5.49 -24.78 4.48
C LYS A 306 -5.14 -23.76 5.57
N PHE A 307 -4.30 -22.75 5.25
CA PHE A 307 -3.98 -21.67 6.19
C PHE A 307 -5.03 -20.56 6.09
N PRO A 308 -5.53 -20.03 7.23
CA PRO A 308 -6.47 -18.91 7.23
C PRO A 308 -5.80 -17.58 6.89
N PHE A 309 -4.49 -17.56 6.71
CA PHE A 309 -3.66 -16.40 6.40
C PHE A 309 -2.69 -16.74 5.26
N PHE A 310 -2.22 -15.74 4.56
CA PHE A 310 -1.40 -15.91 3.35
C PHE A 310 0.02 -15.36 3.47
N ARG A 311 0.31 -14.54 4.49
CA ARG A 311 1.65 -13.96 4.72
C ARG A 311 1.96 -13.88 6.21
N LEU A 312 3.21 -14.21 6.52
CA LEU A 312 3.84 -14.00 7.82
C LEU A 312 5.00 -13.04 7.64
N THR A 313 5.16 -12.10 8.55
CA THR A 313 6.30 -11.19 8.57
C THR A 313 6.93 -11.17 9.94
N GLU A 314 8.18 -11.64 10.05
CA GLU A 314 9.01 -11.46 11.25
C GLU A 314 9.96 -10.29 11.00
N ALA A 315 9.46 -9.06 11.16
CA ALA A 315 10.22 -7.83 10.91
C ALA A 315 11.55 -7.76 11.68
N PRO A 316 11.67 -8.26 12.94
CA PRO A 316 12.94 -8.28 13.66
C PRO A 316 14.04 -9.15 13.05
N VAL A 317 13.77 -10.00 12.05
CA VAL A 317 14.80 -10.72 11.28
C VAL A 317 15.65 -9.72 10.49
N SER A 318 15.00 -8.76 9.87
CA SER A 318 15.65 -7.69 9.09
C SER A 318 16.03 -6.48 9.95
N MET A 319 15.24 -6.20 10.97
CA MET A 319 15.31 -4.99 11.81
C MET A 319 15.28 -5.40 13.29
N PRO A 320 16.40 -5.87 13.86
CA PRO A 320 16.45 -6.43 15.22
C PRO A 320 15.99 -5.46 16.32
N TRP A 321 16.07 -4.16 16.05
CA TRP A 321 15.68 -3.09 16.99
C TRP A 321 14.15 -2.92 17.14
N LEU A 322 13.33 -3.58 16.31
CA LEU A 322 11.87 -3.49 16.40
C LEU A 322 11.28 -4.33 17.54
N ALA A 323 12.08 -5.14 18.22
CA ALA A 323 11.64 -5.90 19.38
C ALA A 323 12.72 -5.94 20.45
N PRO A 324 12.36 -6.09 21.76
CA PRO A 324 13.33 -6.22 22.85
C PRO A 324 14.26 -7.43 22.67
N ALA A 325 15.43 -7.40 23.30
CA ALA A 325 16.39 -8.50 23.25
C ALA A 325 15.74 -9.83 23.66
N GLY A 326 16.05 -10.92 22.94
CA GLY A 326 15.47 -12.24 23.19
C GLY A 326 14.00 -12.42 22.81
N LYS A 327 13.37 -11.39 22.22
CA LYS A 327 11.96 -11.42 21.79
C LYS A 327 11.83 -11.09 20.32
N THR A 328 10.75 -11.53 19.71
CA THR A 328 10.39 -11.22 18.31
C THR A 328 8.90 -10.93 18.18
N MET A 329 8.51 -10.52 17.01
CA MET A 329 7.13 -10.28 16.63
C MET A 329 6.88 -10.85 15.23
N ILE A 330 5.81 -11.60 15.09
CA ILE A 330 5.31 -12.09 13.80
C ILE A 330 3.98 -11.41 13.51
N THR A 331 3.92 -10.69 12.41
CA THR A 331 2.68 -10.18 11.84
C THR A 331 2.08 -11.23 10.92
N VAL A 332 0.83 -11.56 11.16
CA VAL A 332 0.02 -12.53 10.39
C VAL A 332 -1.04 -11.75 9.61
N ASP A 333 -1.07 -11.89 8.29
CA ASP A 333 -2.00 -11.19 7.41
C ASP A 333 -3.21 -12.07 7.08
N LEU A 334 -4.39 -11.68 7.57
CA LEU A 334 -5.65 -12.34 7.29
C LEU A 334 -6.53 -11.48 6.37
N GLY A 335 -6.88 -12.01 5.21
CA GLY A 335 -7.90 -11.41 4.34
C GLY A 335 -9.31 -11.72 4.87
N CYS A 336 -10.17 -10.71 4.92
CA CYS A 336 -11.53 -10.85 5.46
C CYS A 336 -12.54 -10.07 4.63
N GLN A 337 -13.81 -10.13 5.03
CA GLN A 337 -14.85 -9.20 4.62
C GLN A 337 -15.24 -8.33 5.81
N ARG A 338 -15.66 -7.09 5.56
CA ARG A 338 -16.14 -6.24 6.63
C ARG A 338 -17.41 -6.85 7.23
N GLY A 339 -17.38 -7.14 8.54
CA GLY A 339 -18.50 -7.74 9.27
C GLY A 339 -18.51 -9.28 9.31
N ASP A 340 -17.55 -9.98 8.68
CA ASP A 340 -17.43 -11.43 8.81
C ASP A 340 -16.83 -11.86 10.18
N GLU A 341 -16.69 -13.16 10.39
CA GLU A 341 -16.18 -13.74 11.63
C GLU A 341 -14.77 -13.25 11.96
N ILE A 342 -13.87 -13.18 10.97
CA ILE A 342 -12.47 -12.71 11.15
C ILE A 342 -12.45 -11.22 11.50
N TRP A 343 -13.27 -10.42 10.82
CA TRP A 343 -13.34 -8.99 11.10
C TRP A 343 -13.84 -8.68 12.51
N ASN A 344 -14.83 -9.44 12.99
CA ASN A 344 -15.50 -9.22 14.27
C ASN A 344 -14.86 -10.00 15.44
N ALA A 345 -13.94 -10.94 15.17
CA ALA A 345 -13.32 -11.77 16.20
C ALA A 345 -12.56 -10.92 17.23
N SER A 346 -12.56 -11.35 18.48
CA SER A 346 -11.72 -10.74 19.53
C SER A 346 -10.23 -10.94 19.23
N ASP A 347 -9.39 -10.09 19.80
CA ASP A 347 -7.93 -10.20 19.64
C ASP A 347 -7.41 -11.55 20.14
N ASP A 348 -7.97 -12.09 21.22
CA ASP A 348 -7.60 -13.41 21.78
C ASP A 348 -8.02 -14.56 20.85
N ASN A 349 -9.21 -14.51 20.27
CA ASN A 349 -9.66 -15.54 19.31
C ASN A 349 -8.78 -15.53 18.05
N LEU A 350 -8.40 -14.35 17.56
CA LEU A 350 -7.48 -14.22 16.43
C LEU A 350 -6.08 -14.72 16.77
N ALA A 351 -5.59 -14.45 17.99
CA ALA A 351 -4.32 -14.98 18.46
C ALA A 351 -4.35 -16.52 18.51
N HIS A 352 -5.42 -17.09 19.09
CA HIS A 352 -5.60 -18.54 19.15
C HIS A 352 -5.62 -19.18 17.76
N LEU A 353 -6.43 -18.64 16.84
CA LEU A 353 -6.49 -19.07 15.45
C LEU A 353 -5.09 -19.08 14.80
N CYS A 354 -4.33 -17.99 14.98
CA CYS A 354 -2.99 -17.89 14.41
C CYS A 354 -2.01 -18.88 15.04
N LEU A 355 -2.00 -19.02 16.37
CA LEU A 355 -1.08 -19.92 17.08
C LEU A 355 -1.32 -21.38 16.69
N GLU A 356 -2.59 -21.80 16.57
CA GLU A 356 -2.93 -23.16 16.12
C GLU A 356 -2.37 -23.45 14.72
N ASN A 357 -2.55 -22.52 13.80
CA ASN A 357 -2.14 -22.69 12.40
C ASN A 357 -0.65 -22.39 12.14
N LEU A 358 0.07 -21.82 13.10
CA LEU A 358 1.53 -21.59 13.02
C LEU A 358 2.34 -22.80 13.51
N THR A 359 1.74 -23.74 14.25
CA THR A 359 2.43 -24.93 14.79
C THR A 359 3.20 -25.75 13.74
N PRO A 360 2.75 -25.92 12.49
CA PRO A 360 3.53 -26.61 11.46
C PRO A 360 4.85 -25.92 11.08
N LEU A 361 4.93 -24.58 11.25
CA LEU A 361 6.12 -23.79 10.96
C LEU A 361 7.00 -23.58 12.19
N ILE A 362 6.36 -23.42 13.37
CA ILE A 362 7.00 -23.12 14.65
C ILE A 362 6.33 -24.05 15.70
N PRO A 363 6.85 -25.27 15.89
CA PRO A 363 6.18 -26.30 16.73
C PRO A 363 5.91 -25.84 18.17
N ASP A 364 6.76 -25.01 18.74
CA ASP A 364 6.66 -24.51 20.12
C ASP A 364 6.10 -23.07 20.21
N VAL A 365 5.39 -22.58 19.16
CA VAL A 365 4.88 -21.21 19.11
C VAL A 365 3.98 -20.85 20.29
N LYS A 366 3.17 -21.81 20.76
CA LYS A 366 2.25 -21.58 21.89
C LYS A 366 2.98 -21.30 23.20
N THR A 367 4.08 -21.99 23.46
CA THR A 367 4.90 -21.78 24.68
C THR A 367 5.73 -20.50 24.62
N ARG A 368 5.94 -19.96 23.43
CA ARG A 368 6.64 -18.69 23.20
C ARG A 368 5.73 -17.46 23.27
N TYR A 369 4.42 -17.64 23.28
CA TYR A 369 3.45 -16.55 23.19
C TYR A 369 3.52 -15.60 24.39
N LEU A 370 3.60 -14.30 24.11
CA LEU A 370 3.68 -13.21 25.11
C LEU A 370 2.48 -12.26 25.05
N GLY A 371 1.70 -12.30 23.99
CA GLY A 371 0.57 -11.43 23.79
C GLY A 371 0.37 -11.03 22.33
N VAL A 372 -0.73 -10.35 22.07
CA VAL A 372 -1.18 -9.98 20.74
C VAL A 372 -1.51 -8.48 20.66
N ARG A 373 -1.43 -7.96 19.47
CA ARG A 373 -2.05 -6.70 19.03
C ARG A 373 -2.72 -6.96 17.71
N VAL A 374 -3.92 -6.44 17.50
CA VAL A 374 -4.65 -6.58 16.23
C VAL A 374 -4.91 -5.21 15.63
N LEU A 375 -4.58 -5.08 14.35
CA LEU A 375 -4.89 -3.91 13.54
C LEU A 375 -5.86 -4.31 12.44
N ARG A 376 -6.87 -3.47 12.18
CA ARG A 376 -7.87 -3.70 11.14
C ARG A 376 -7.94 -2.52 10.20
N THR A 377 -8.05 -2.78 8.91
CA THR A 377 -8.32 -1.74 7.92
C THR A 377 -9.33 -2.22 6.89
N PRO A 378 -10.38 -1.44 6.62
CA PRO A 378 -11.35 -1.78 5.58
C PRO A 378 -10.82 -1.54 4.16
N TYR A 379 -9.69 -0.84 4.00
CA TYR A 379 -9.15 -0.39 2.72
C TYR A 379 -7.68 -0.78 2.55
N ALA A 380 -7.36 -2.09 2.65
CA ALA A 380 -5.98 -2.55 2.52
C ALA A 380 -5.53 -2.66 1.06
N TYR A 381 -6.33 -3.30 0.22
CA TYR A 381 -5.98 -3.56 -1.18
C TYR A 381 -7.13 -3.20 -2.13
N PRO A 382 -6.91 -2.39 -3.18
CA PRO A 382 -7.83 -2.27 -4.30
C PRO A 382 -7.97 -3.62 -5.01
N VAL A 383 -9.18 -4.02 -5.36
CA VAL A 383 -9.46 -5.28 -6.07
C VAL A 383 -9.78 -4.95 -7.52
N PHE A 384 -8.89 -5.24 -8.45
CA PHE A 384 -9.07 -4.93 -9.87
C PHE A 384 -9.90 -6.02 -10.53
N LEU A 385 -11.22 -5.81 -10.65
CA LEU A 385 -12.11 -6.72 -11.36
C LEU A 385 -12.16 -6.37 -12.84
N ARG A 386 -12.25 -7.39 -13.69
CA ARG A 386 -12.36 -7.25 -15.15
C ARG A 386 -13.57 -6.39 -15.57
N ASN A 387 -14.69 -6.49 -14.85
CA ASN A 387 -15.94 -5.84 -15.21
C ASN A 387 -15.97 -4.32 -14.98
N TYR A 388 -14.94 -3.73 -14.38
CA TYR A 388 -14.80 -2.28 -14.27
C TYR A 388 -13.38 -1.79 -14.58
N GLU A 389 -12.57 -2.61 -15.26
CA GLU A 389 -11.18 -2.26 -15.54
C GLU A 389 -11.06 -1.00 -16.40
N ASP A 390 -11.90 -0.84 -17.42
CA ASP A 390 -11.90 0.35 -18.27
C ASP A 390 -12.27 1.62 -17.50
N ASP A 391 -13.28 1.53 -16.61
CA ASP A 391 -13.65 2.64 -15.73
C ASP A 391 -12.52 2.99 -14.75
N ARG A 392 -11.81 1.98 -14.24
CA ARG A 392 -10.64 2.16 -13.37
C ARG A 392 -9.54 2.91 -14.10
N LEU A 393 -9.18 2.49 -15.29
CA LEU A 393 -8.15 3.12 -16.11
C LEU A 393 -8.53 4.56 -16.48
N ALA A 394 -9.79 4.81 -16.85
CA ALA A 394 -10.30 6.13 -17.14
C ALA A 394 -10.26 7.05 -15.89
N PHE A 395 -10.70 6.55 -14.73
CA PHE A 395 -10.67 7.28 -13.47
C PHE A 395 -9.24 7.66 -13.04
N GLN A 396 -8.26 6.78 -13.25
CA GLN A 396 -6.85 7.07 -12.95
C GLN A 396 -6.30 8.22 -13.78
N GLN A 397 -6.84 8.51 -14.96
CA GLN A 397 -6.43 9.65 -15.76
C GLN A 397 -7.04 10.95 -15.24
N SER A 398 -8.33 10.94 -14.89
CA SER A 398 -9.04 12.12 -14.41
C SER A 398 -10.33 11.74 -13.68
N THR A 399 -10.70 12.54 -12.67
CA THR A 399 -12.04 12.48 -12.06
C THR A 399 -13.13 12.98 -13.01
N GLY A 400 -12.74 13.73 -14.03
CA GLY A 400 -13.66 14.43 -14.94
C GLY A 400 -14.45 15.57 -14.28
N ILE A 401 -14.16 15.93 -13.03
CA ILE A 401 -14.70 17.10 -12.31
C ILE A 401 -13.57 18.10 -12.18
N GLU A 402 -13.80 19.33 -12.67
CA GLU A 402 -12.80 20.38 -12.60
C GLU A 402 -12.43 20.69 -11.15
N SER A 403 -11.15 20.93 -10.87
CA SER A 403 -10.60 21.23 -9.54
C SER A 403 -10.83 20.13 -8.47
N LEU A 404 -11.20 18.90 -8.88
CA LEU A 404 -11.23 17.72 -8.02
C LEU A 404 -10.15 16.73 -8.47
N TYR A 405 -9.27 16.38 -7.55
CA TYR A 405 -8.18 15.42 -7.79
C TYR A 405 -8.25 14.27 -6.76
N SER A 406 -8.03 13.06 -7.23
CA SER A 406 -7.91 11.88 -6.37
C SER A 406 -6.48 11.38 -6.41
N ILE A 407 -5.84 11.17 -5.24
CA ILE A 407 -4.42 10.85 -5.12
C ILE A 407 -4.16 9.71 -4.14
N GLY A 408 -3.01 9.09 -4.29
CA GLY A 408 -2.54 8.05 -3.40
C GLY A 408 -3.20 6.69 -3.66
N ARG A 409 -2.71 5.66 -2.98
CA ARG A 409 -3.08 4.27 -3.20
C ARG A 409 -4.60 4.02 -3.26
N ASN A 410 -5.31 4.51 -2.27
CA ASN A 410 -6.75 4.28 -2.15
C ASN A 410 -7.56 5.29 -2.97
N GLY A 411 -7.05 6.51 -3.12
CA GLY A 411 -7.68 7.55 -3.93
C GLY A 411 -7.61 7.24 -5.42
N GLU A 412 -6.45 6.83 -5.93
CA GLU A 412 -6.29 6.48 -7.35
C GLU A 412 -6.73 5.04 -7.66
N PHE A 413 -7.14 4.27 -6.65
CA PHE A 413 -7.49 2.85 -6.79
C PHE A 413 -6.37 2.07 -7.48
N ASP A 414 -5.13 2.20 -6.96
CA ASP A 414 -3.96 1.55 -7.54
C ASP A 414 -3.11 0.86 -6.47
N HIS A 415 -2.32 -0.12 -6.91
CA HIS A 415 -1.41 -0.87 -6.07
C HIS A 415 -0.07 -0.14 -5.91
N LEU A 416 -0.09 1.01 -5.25
CA LEU A 416 1.10 1.81 -4.98
C LEU A 416 1.79 1.36 -3.69
N LEU A 417 3.11 1.23 -3.73
CA LEU A 417 3.92 1.08 -2.54
C LEU A 417 4.24 2.47 -1.94
N THR A 418 4.82 2.51 -0.76
CA THR A 418 5.07 3.76 -0.03
C THR A 418 5.82 4.80 -0.86
N GLU A 419 6.86 4.37 -1.57
CA GLU A 419 7.65 5.26 -2.41
C GLU A 419 6.90 5.72 -3.66
N ASP A 420 6.11 4.83 -4.28
CA ASP A 420 5.26 5.20 -5.41
C ASP A 420 4.25 6.29 -5.03
N VAL A 421 3.61 6.15 -3.86
CA VAL A 421 2.65 7.15 -3.36
C VAL A 421 3.30 8.53 -3.30
N TYR A 422 4.52 8.64 -2.78
CA TYR A 422 5.23 9.90 -2.69
C TYR A 422 5.52 10.51 -4.09
N TRP A 423 6.20 9.77 -4.96
CA TRP A 423 6.63 10.30 -6.26
C TRP A 423 5.46 10.58 -7.18
N ARG A 424 4.46 9.70 -7.23
CA ARG A 424 3.25 9.91 -8.04
C ARG A 424 2.46 11.11 -7.55
N THR A 425 2.33 11.28 -6.23
CA THR A 425 1.68 12.48 -5.67
C THR A 425 2.40 13.76 -6.10
N LEU A 426 3.74 13.80 -6.06
CA LEU A 426 4.48 14.97 -6.54
C LEU A 426 4.23 15.26 -8.04
N ALA A 427 4.20 14.21 -8.86
CA ALA A 427 3.89 14.36 -10.30
C ALA A 427 2.48 14.93 -10.50
N ARG A 428 1.48 14.42 -9.75
CA ARG A 428 0.09 14.94 -9.77
C ARG A 428 0.02 16.40 -9.32
N MET A 429 0.79 16.78 -8.29
CA MET A 429 0.79 18.19 -7.81
C MET A 429 1.35 19.16 -8.83
N ASN A 430 2.29 18.78 -9.67
CA ASN A 430 2.73 19.61 -10.79
C ASN A 430 1.59 19.87 -11.80
N GLN A 431 0.74 18.87 -12.08
CA GLN A 431 -0.45 19.03 -12.91
C GLN A 431 -1.47 19.99 -12.26
N VAL A 432 -1.69 19.85 -10.94
CA VAL A 432 -2.56 20.74 -10.17
C VAL A 432 -2.08 22.20 -10.25
N LEU A 433 -0.79 22.46 -10.09
CA LEU A 433 -0.23 23.81 -10.22
C LEU A 433 -0.48 24.42 -11.59
N THR A 434 -0.28 23.65 -12.65
CA THR A 434 -0.54 24.10 -14.03
C THR A 434 -2.02 24.47 -14.22
N SER A 435 -2.92 23.66 -13.69
CA SER A 435 -4.36 23.92 -13.74
C SER A 435 -4.76 25.17 -12.96
N LEU A 436 -4.23 25.35 -11.75
CA LEU A 436 -4.48 26.54 -10.92
C LEU A 436 -3.98 27.83 -11.60
N ALA A 437 -2.81 27.79 -12.23
CA ALA A 437 -2.25 28.92 -12.97
C ALA A 437 -3.11 29.30 -14.20
N GLY A 438 -3.56 28.30 -14.96
CA GLY A 438 -4.45 28.49 -16.10
C GLY A 438 -5.82 29.10 -15.73
N ASN A 439 -6.36 28.71 -14.57
CA ASN A 439 -7.63 29.24 -14.07
C ASN A 439 -7.51 30.71 -13.58
N ASN A 440 -6.37 31.08 -13.01
CA ASN A 440 -6.11 32.48 -12.64
C ASN A 440 -6.04 33.40 -13.88
N LEU A 441 -5.47 32.92 -14.99
CA LEU A 441 -5.43 33.67 -16.25
C LEU A 441 -6.83 33.83 -16.87
N LYS A 442 -7.66 32.80 -16.85
CA LYS A 442 -9.05 32.89 -17.35
C LYS A 442 -9.92 33.82 -16.48
N GLY A 443 -9.76 33.79 -15.16
CA GLY A 443 -10.46 34.65 -14.23
C GLY A 443 -10.07 36.12 -14.39
N ALA A 444 -8.82 36.42 -14.71
CA ALA A 444 -8.35 37.79 -14.99
C ALA A 444 -8.89 38.31 -16.34
N ALA A 445 -8.99 37.45 -17.36
CA ALA A 445 -9.53 37.79 -18.67
C ALA A 445 -11.07 37.99 -18.69
N ALA A 446 -11.79 37.36 -17.76
CA ALA A 446 -13.25 37.53 -17.61
C ALA A 446 -13.66 38.75 -16.75
N ALA A 447 -12.68 39.39 -16.09
CA ALA A 447 -12.89 40.55 -15.24
C ALA A 447 -12.51 41.90 -15.93
N VAL A 448 -12.10 41.82 -17.20
CA VAL A 448 -11.85 42.94 -18.13
C VAL A 448 -12.97 42.98 -19.17
#